data_0a27b66fd18f3831ffd3aef253579dc6
#
_entry.id   0a27b66fd18f3831ffd3aef253579dc6
#
_cell.length_a   1.000
_cell.length_b   1.000
_cell.length_c   1.000
_cell.angle_alpha   90.00
_cell.angle_beta   90.00
_cell.angle_gamma   90.00
#
_symmetry.space_group_name_H-M   'P 1'
#
loop_
_entity.id
_entity.type
_entity.pdbx_description
1 polymer ?
#
loop_
_entity_poly.entity_id
_entity_poly.type
_entity_poly.pdbx_seq_one_letter_code
_entity_poly.pdbx_strand_id
1 'polypeptide(L)'
;MIIKKAEYLISGTKFEHFPKLNYPEFVFIGRSNVGKSSLLNAITNRKNLAYTSSKPGKTITLNFYNVNDEILLVDVPGYGYAEKVKYDRLAYGKMIENYLNYSKNLISCFLIIDSRHKPSEDDILMYLSLIHISEPTRRSYI
;
A
#
# COMPACT_ATOMS: atom_id res chain seq x y z
N MET A 1 18.22 -2.67 -11.00
CA MET A 1 17.68 -1.33 -11.33
C MET A 1 18.40 -0.26 -10.54
N ILE A 2 18.93 0.73 -11.22
CA ILE A 2 19.50 1.90 -10.55
C ILE A 2 18.40 2.94 -10.44
N ILE A 3 18.14 3.41 -9.22
CA ILE A 3 17.09 4.41 -9.00
C ILE A 3 17.70 5.79 -9.10
N LYS A 4 17.40 6.48 -10.18
CA LYS A 4 17.85 7.84 -10.46
C LYS A 4 16.84 8.88 -10.01
N LYS A 5 15.56 8.51 -10.01
CA LYS A 5 14.45 9.40 -9.69
C LYS A 5 13.45 8.64 -8.84
N ALA A 6 13.03 9.24 -7.75
CA ALA A 6 11.92 8.72 -6.95
C ALA A 6 11.19 9.91 -6.35
N GLU A 7 9.91 10.06 -6.64
CA GLU A 7 9.16 11.21 -6.18
C GLU A 7 7.70 10.86 -5.90
N TYR A 8 7.13 11.56 -4.93
CA TYR A 8 5.71 11.49 -4.66
C TYR A 8 4.93 12.02 -5.85
N LEU A 9 3.92 11.27 -6.27
CA LEU A 9 3.12 11.62 -7.43
C LEU A 9 1.76 12.18 -7.04
N ILE A 10 0.94 11.36 -6.37
CA ILE A 10 -0.43 11.74 -6.02
C ILE A 10 -0.96 10.83 -4.91
N SER A 11 -1.95 11.31 -4.19
CA SER A 11 -2.73 10.52 -3.23
C SER A 11 -4.19 10.49 -3.66
N GLY A 12 -4.85 9.37 -3.39
CA GLY A 12 -6.26 9.27 -3.72
C GLY A 12 -6.96 8.17 -2.96
N THR A 13 -8.29 8.25 -2.92
CA THR A 13 -9.16 7.26 -2.28
C THR A 13 -10.02 6.52 -3.27
N LYS A 14 -10.19 7.08 -4.47
CA LYS A 14 -11.07 6.56 -5.52
C LYS A 14 -10.30 6.34 -6.80
N PHE A 15 -10.79 5.42 -7.60
CA PHE A 15 -10.18 5.07 -8.88
C PHE A 15 -9.91 6.29 -9.76
N GLU A 16 -10.81 7.27 -9.74
CA GLU A 16 -10.65 8.49 -10.55
C GLU A 16 -9.45 9.34 -10.15
N HIS A 17 -8.98 9.19 -8.91
CA HIS A 17 -7.85 9.94 -8.39
C HIS A 17 -6.51 9.29 -8.71
N PHE A 18 -6.51 8.04 -9.19
CA PHE A 18 -5.28 7.28 -9.37
C PHE A 18 -4.56 7.70 -10.66
N PRO A 19 -3.24 7.53 -10.71
CA PRO A 19 -2.47 7.91 -11.89
C PRO A 19 -2.95 7.18 -13.14
N LYS A 20 -2.97 7.86 -14.26
CA LYS A 20 -3.34 7.29 -15.56
C LYS A 20 -2.09 6.87 -16.35
N LEU A 21 -1.06 6.47 -15.65
CA LEU A 21 0.19 6.01 -16.24
C LEU A 21 0.15 4.49 -16.42
N ASN A 22 0.73 4.01 -17.49
CA ASN A 22 0.83 2.57 -17.76
C ASN A 22 2.11 1.98 -17.20
N TYR A 23 2.45 2.35 -15.98
CA TYR A 23 3.62 1.79 -15.31
C TYR A 23 3.20 0.62 -14.42
N PRO A 24 4.01 -0.44 -14.35
CA PRO A 24 3.76 -1.50 -13.38
C PRO A 24 3.68 -0.94 -11.97
N GLU A 25 2.73 -1.45 -11.19
CA GLU A 25 2.52 -1.01 -9.82
C GLU A 25 2.86 -2.11 -8.83
N PHE A 26 3.53 -1.72 -7.76
CA PHE A 26 3.91 -2.60 -6.66
C PHE A 26 3.32 -1.99 -5.38
N VAL A 27 2.39 -2.69 -4.77
CA VAL A 27 1.67 -2.18 -3.61
C VAL A 27 2.26 -2.73 -2.31
N PHE A 28 2.38 -1.86 -1.32
CA PHE A 28 2.93 -2.19 -0.02
C PHE A 28 1.86 -1.98 1.05
N ILE A 29 1.54 -3.04 1.75
CA ILE A 29 0.53 -3.07 2.79
C ILE A 29 1.18 -3.56 4.08
N GLY A 30 0.82 -2.99 5.21
CA GLY A 30 1.33 -3.44 6.48
C GLY A 30 0.66 -2.74 7.63
N ARG A 31 0.86 -3.28 8.81
CA ARG A 31 0.36 -2.70 10.04
C ARG A 31 1.03 -1.35 10.30
N SER A 32 0.30 -0.44 10.95
CA SER A 32 0.88 0.82 11.40
C SER A 32 2.16 0.59 12.19
N ASN A 33 3.18 1.38 11.89
CA ASN A 33 4.48 1.33 12.57
C ASN A 33 5.27 0.04 12.37
N VAL A 34 4.95 -0.74 11.33
CA VAL A 34 5.70 -1.96 11.01
C VAL A 34 7.06 -1.67 10.36
N GLY A 35 7.26 -0.44 9.90
CA GLY A 35 8.48 -0.05 9.18
C GLY A 35 8.29 0.07 7.67
N LYS A 36 7.04 0.13 7.20
CA LYS A 36 6.72 0.20 5.78
C LYS A 36 7.32 1.46 5.12
N SER A 37 7.17 2.61 5.75
CA SER A 37 7.75 3.86 5.22
C SER A 37 9.27 3.80 5.18
N SER A 38 9.90 3.23 6.21
CA SER A 38 11.34 3.03 6.24
C SER A 38 11.81 2.12 5.11
N LEU A 39 11.06 1.07 4.84
CA LEU A 39 11.34 0.16 3.74
C LEU A 39 11.25 0.87 2.39
N LEU A 40 10.20 1.64 2.16
CA LEU A 40 10.03 2.38 0.92
C LEU A 40 11.15 3.39 0.71
N ASN A 41 11.53 4.10 1.77
CA ASN A 41 12.65 5.05 1.72
C ASN A 41 13.97 4.34 1.43
N ALA A 42 14.18 3.17 2.02
CA ALA A 42 15.40 2.38 1.79
C ALA A 42 15.45 1.85 0.35
N ILE A 43 14.36 1.30 -0.16
CA ILE A 43 14.29 0.79 -1.53
C ILE A 43 14.61 1.88 -2.54
N THR A 44 14.09 3.08 -2.32
CA THR A 44 14.27 4.19 -3.24
C THR A 44 15.55 4.98 -2.98
N ASN A 45 16.28 4.65 -1.91
CA ASN A 45 17.46 5.39 -1.48
C ASN A 45 17.13 6.87 -1.24
N ARG A 46 16.00 7.13 -0.59
CA ARG A 46 15.54 8.47 -0.22
C ARG A 46 15.26 8.50 1.28
N LYS A 47 15.48 9.64 1.90
CA LYS A 47 15.29 9.76 3.35
C LYS A 47 13.85 10.06 3.75
N ASN A 48 13.15 10.83 2.95
CA ASN A 48 11.83 11.35 3.31
C ASN A 48 10.81 11.23 2.18
N LEU A 49 10.95 10.23 1.33
CA LEU A 49 9.99 10.03 0.26
C LEU A 49 8.65 9.61 0.85
N ALA A 50 8.65 8.58 1.68
CA ALA A 50 7.48 8.12 2.39
C ALA A 50 7.68 8.39 3.88
N TYR A 51 6.64 8.84 4.55
CA TYR A 51 6.69 9.06 5.99
C TYR A 51 5.35 8.73 6.62
N THR A 52 5.41 8.32 7.90
CA THR A 52 4.22 8.00 8.65
C THR A 52 3.46 9.27 8.99
N SER A 53 2.20 9.31 8.62
CA SER A 53 1.32 10.35 9.12
C SER A 53 0.82 9.92 10.49
N SER A 54 1.17 10.68 11.52
CA SER A 54 0.76 10.39 12.88
C SER A 54 -0.47 11.18 13.33
N LYS A 55 -1.09 11.93 12.45
CA LYS A 55 -2.24 12.76 12.82
C LYS A 55 -3.55 11.96 12.70
N PRO A 56 -4.22 11.70 13.82
CA PRO A 56 -5.56 11.07 13.77
C PRO A 56 -6.53 12.01 13.06
N GLY A 57 -7.44 11.43 12.31
CA GLY A 57 -8.46 12.20 11.61
C GLY A 57 -8.11 12.64 10.20
N LYS A 58 -6.92 12.34 9.71
CA LYS A 58 -6.60 12.56 8.30
C LYS A 58 -7.34 11.57 7.41
N THR A 59 -7.75 12.06 6.24
CA THR A 59 -8.29 11.19 5.21
C THR A 59 -7.26 10.14 4.84
N ILE A 60 -7.70 8.90 4.85
CA ILE A 60 -6.84 7.76 4.50
C ILE A 60 -6.77 7.68 2.99
N THR A 61 -5.57 7.73 2.45
CA THR A 61 -5.35 7.70 1.00
C THR A 61 -4.30 6.68 0.63
N LEU A 62 -4.41 6.17 -0.59
CA LEU A 62 -3.31 5.47 -1.24
C LEU A 62 -2.33 6.52 -1.76
N ASN A 63 -1.05 6.30 -1.54
CA ASN A 63 -0.01 7.21 -1.98
C ASN A 63 0.80 6.57 -3.09
N PHE A 64 0.94 7.28 -4.19
CA PHE A 64 1.66 6.79 -5.36
C PHE A 64 2.98 7.50 -5.52
N TYR A 65 4.04 6.73 -5.72
CA TYR A 65 5.40 7.24 -5.91
C TYR A 65 5.92 6.78 -7.26
N ASN A 66 6.44 7.71 -8.02
CA ASN A 66 7.03 7.43 -9.34
C ASN A 66 8.51 7.14 -9.17
N VAL A 67 8.95 6.01 -9.72
CA VAL A 67 10.36 5.60 -9.68
C VAL A 67 10.87 5.48 -11.11
N ASN A 68 11.80 6.33 -11.46
CA ASN A 68 12.49 6.32 -12.77
C ASN A 68 11.57 6.49 -13.97
N ASP A 69 10.36 6.98 -13.80
CA ASP A 69 9.35 6.98 -14.87
C ASP A 69 9.14 5.60 -15.48
N GLU A 70 9.32 4.56 -14.69
CA GLU A 70 9.23 3.16 -15.12
C GLU A 70 8.24 2.36 -14.29
N ILE A 71 8.17 2.60 -12.99
CA ILE A 71 7.29 1.87 -12.08
C ILE A 71 6.63 2.82 -11.09
N LEU A 72 5.54 2.37 -10.50
CA LEU A 72 4.90 3.05 -9.39
C LEU A 72 4.98 2.17 -8.14
N LEU A 73 5.35 2.78 -7.03
CA LEU A 73 5.21 2.18 -5.72
C LEU A 73 3.93 2.74 -5.10
N VAL A 74 3.08 1.87 -4.60
CA VAL A 74 1.81 2.25 -4.00
C VAL A 74 1.85 1.96 -2.52
N ASP A 75 1.77 3.00 -1.73
CA ASP A 75 1.81 2.91 -0.28
C ASP A 75 0.39 2.96 0.26
N VAL A 76 -0.04 1.84 0.85
CA VAL A 76 -1.33 1.73 1.51
C VAL A 76 -1.16 2.16 2.96
N PRO A 77 -2.07 3.00 3.49
CA PRO A 77 -1.99 3.39 4.90
C PRO A 77 -1.94 2.17 5.81
N GLY A 78 -1.22 2.26 6.91
CA GLY A 78 -1.11 1.15 7.85
C GLY A 78 -2.45 0.81 8.50
N TYR A 79 -2.72 -0.48 8.63
CA TYR A 79 -3.90 -0.96 9.37
C TYR A 79 -3.55 -1.15 10.86
N GLY A 80 -4.55 -1.46 11.68
CA GLY A 80 -4.35 -1.68 13.10
C GLY A 80 -4.19 -0.40 13.92
N TYR A 81 -4.21 0.76 13.27
CA TYR A 81 -4.15 2.05 13.93
C TYR A 81 -5.51 2.53 14.40
N ALA A 82 -6.51 1.76 14.13
CA ALA A 82 -7.90 2.21 14.08
C ALA A 82 -8.69 2.04 15.38
N GLU A 83 -8.05 1.87 16.52
CA GLU A 83 -8.80 1.89 17.77
C GLU A 83 -9.53 3.21 17.98
N LYS A 84 -9.01 4.29 17.38
CA LYS A 84 -9.60 5.61 17.47
C LYS A 84 -10.55 5.95 16.33
N VAL A 85 -10.64 5.12 15.29
CA VAL A 85 -11.38 5.47 14.07
C VAL A 85 -12.10 4.22 13.54
N LYS A 86 -12.99 3.68 14.33
CA LYS A 86 -13.73 2.43 14.01
C LYS A 86 -14.52 2.52 12.70
N TYR A 87 -15.00 3.69 12.34
CA TYR A 87 -15.77 3.86 11.12
C TYR A 87 -14.93 3.72 9.85
N ASP A 88 -13.62 3.91 9.94
CA ASP A 88 -12.74 3.86 8.79
C ASP A 88 -12.36 2.46 8.36
N ARG A 89 -12.66 1.45 9.16
CA ARG A 89 -12.33 0.07 8.80
C ARG A 89 -13.03 -0.39 7.52
N LEU A 90 -14.30 -0.07 7.39
CA LEU A 90 -15.04 -0.41 6.18
C LEU A 90 -14.55 0.39 4.98
N ALA A 91 -14.34 1.68 5.16
CA ALA A 91 -13.82 2.56 4.11
C ALA A 91 -12.42 2.12 3.68
N TYR A 92 -11.57 1.78 4.65
CA TYR A 92 -10.23 1.28 4.41
C TYR A 92 -10.26 -0.01 3.59
N GLY A 93 -11.07 -0.97 4.02
CA GLY A 93 -11.20 -2.24 3.32
C GLY A 93 -11.72 -2.07 1.91
N LYS A 94 -12.72 -1.22 1.72
CA LYS A 94 -13.27 -0.94 0.39
C LYS A 94 -12.26 -0.26 -0.53
N MET A 95 -11.49 0.66 0.01
CA MET A 95 -10.45 1.36 -0.76
C MET A 95 -9.42 0.37 -1.30
N ILE A 96 -8.94 -0.51 -0.45
CA ILE A 96 -7.96 -1.52 -0.84
C ILE A 96 -8.57 -2.51 -1.82
N GLU A 97 -9.75 -3.01 -1.52
CA GLU A 97 -10.45 -3.97 -2.39
C GLU A 97 -10.68 -3.38 -3.77
N ASN A 98 -11.14 -2.14 -3.85
CA ASN A 98 -11.35 -1.46 -5.12
C ASN A 98 -10.03 -1.31 -5.88
N TYR A 99 -8.98 -0.88 -5.21
CA TYR A 99 -7.68 -0.74 -5.85
C TYR A 99 -7.19 -2.08 -6.40
N LEU A 100 -7.21 -3.13 -5.59
CA LEU A 100 -6.70 -4.45 -5.99
C LEU A 100 -7.54 -5.06 -7.11
N ASN A 101 -8.85 -4.83 -7.11
CA ASN A 101 -9.74 -5.37 -8.13
C ASN A 101 -9.66 -4.64 -9.46
N TYR A 102 -9.46 -3.33 -9.43
CA TYR A 102 -9.58 -2.50 -10.62
C TYR A 102 -8.26 -1.98 -11.18
N SER A 103 -7.17 -2.13 -10.46
CA SER A 103 -5.88 -1.73 -11.01
C SER A 103 -5.48 -2.69 -12.14
N LYS A 104 -5.24 -2.12 -13.32
CA LYS A 104 -4.82 -2.89 -14.49
C LYS A 104 -3.32 -3.12 -14.51
N ASN A 105 -2.57 -2.33 -13.77
CA ASN A 105 -1.12 -2.32 -13.82
C ASN A 105 -0.46 -2.95 -12.61
N LEU A 106 -1.26 -3.45 -11.67
CA LEU A 106 -0.73 -4.06 -10.45
C LEU A 106 -0.01 -5.37 -10.76
N ILE A 107 1.25 -5.44 -10.36
CA ILE A 107 2.10 -6.61 -10.58
C ILE A 107 2.20 -7.46 -9.31
N SER A 108 2.46 -6.83 -8.18
CA SER A 108 2.68 -7.54 -6.91
C SER A 108 2.18 -6.75 -5.74
N CYS A 109 1.75 -7.48 -4.73
CA CYS A 109 1.37 -6.93 -3.44
C CYS A 109 2.30 -7.49 -2.37
N PHE A 110 2.94 -6.60 -1.62
CA PHE A 110 3.85 -6.96 -0.53
C PHE A 110 3.19 -6.68 0.80
N LEU A 111 2.95 -7.73 1.57
CA LEU A 111 2.44 -7.60 2.93
C LEU A 111 3.62 -7.60 3.89
N ILE A 112 3.80 -6.51 4.59
CA ILE A 112 4.93 -6.31 5.50
C ILE A 112 4.50 -6.72 6.91
N ILE A 113 5.24 -7.66 7.48
CA ILE A 113 4.96 -8.21 8.80
C ILE A 113 6.20 -8.06 9.68
N ASP A 114 5.97 -7.73 10.96
CA ASP A 114 7.07 -7.61 11.93
C ASP A 114 7.49 -9.00 12.39
N SER A 115 8.70 -9.41 12.04
CA SER A 115 9.22 -10.74 12.36
C SER A 115 9.56 -10.92 13.85
N ARG A 116 9.59 -9.86 14.63
CA ARG A 116 9.90 -9.93 16.06
C ARG A 116 8.72 -10.43 16.89
N HIS A 117 7.53 -10.45 16.30
CA HIS A 117 6.31 -10.84 17.01
C HIS A 117 5.53 -11.84 16.17
N LYS A 118 4.61 -12.54 16.81
CA LYS A 118 3.62 -13.32 16.08
C LYS A 118 2.77 -12.37 15.26
N PRO A 119 2.33 -12.77 14.07
CA PRO A 119 1.40 -11.96 13.29
C PRO A 119 0.16 -11.63 14.15
N SER A 120 -0.25 -10.37 14.10
CA SER A 120 -1.46 -9.93 14.79
C SER A 120 -2.71 -10.51 14.08
N GLU A 121 -3.86 -10.42 14.74
CA GLU A 121 -5.12 -10.80 14.10
C GLU A 121 -5.35 -10.01 12.83
N ASP A 122 -5.01 -8.71 12.84
CA ASP A 122 -5.14 -7.86 11.68
C ASP A 122 -4.21 -8.30 10.53
N ASP A 123 -2.98 -8.73 10.86
CA ASP A 123 -2.07 -9.27 9.86
C ASP A 123 -2.67 -10.51 9.21
N ILE A 124 -3.22 -11.41 10.00
CA ILE A 124 -3.82 -12.64 9.49
C ILE A 124 -5.04 -12.33 8.64
N LEU A 125 -5.89 -11.43 9.10
CA LEU A 125 -7.08 -11.02 8.35
C LEU A 125 -6.70 -10.38 7.02
N MET A 126 -5.67 -9.54 7.02
CA MET A 126 -5.20 -8.91 5.78
C MET A 126 -4.65 -9.96 4.83
N TYR A 127 -3.84 -10.88 5.33
CA TYR A 127 -3.29 -11.97 4.53
C TYR A 127 -4.39 -12.80 3.87
N LEU A 128 -5.39 -13.20 4.64
CA LEU A 128 -6.51 -13.98 4.13
C LEU A 128 -7.33 -13.19 3.11
N SER A 129 -7.54 -11.90 3.37
CA SER A 129 -8.25 -11.03 2.44
C SER A 129 -7.52 -10.91 1.11
N LEU A 130 -6.20 -10.76 1.15
CA LEU A 130 -5.37 -10.66 -0.05
C LEU A 130 -5.42 -11.96 -0.85
N ILE A 131 -5.36 -13.11 -0.20
CA ILE A 131 -5.48 -14.40 -0.85
C ILE A 131 -6.85 -14.52 -1.53
N HIS A 132 -7.91 -14.13 -0.85
CA HIS A 132 -9.27 -14.20 -1.40
C HIS A 132 -9.45 -13.29 -2.62
N ILE A 133 -8.94 -12.08 -2.55
CA ILE A 133 -9.00 -11.11 -3.67
C ILE A 133 -8.19 -11.62 -4.85
N SER A 134 -7.10 -12.34 -4.57
CA SER A 134 -6.17 -12.82 -5.58
C SER A 134 -6.45 -14.23 -6.07
N GLU A 135 -7.69 -14.67 -6.01
CA GLU A 135 -8.09 -15.98 -6.50
C GLU A 135 -7.58 -16.25 -7.90
N PRO A 136 -7.27 -17.53 -8.21
CA PRO A 136 -6.44 -17.91 -9.39
C PRO A 136 -6.96 -17.45 -10.73
N THR A 137 -8.22 -17.15 -10.85
CA THR A 137 -8.81 -16.71 -12.13
C THR A 137 -8.42 -15.30 -12.50
N ARG A 138 -7.78 -14.57 -11.60
CA ARG A 138 -7.46 -13.17 -11.81
C ARG A 138 -6.00 -12.90 -12.07
N ARG A 139 -5.13 -13.49 -11.29
CA ARG A 139 -3.69 -13.21 -11.34
C ARG A 139 -2.92 -14.37 -10.77
N SER A 140 -1.71 -14.56 -11.25
CA SER A 140 -0.75 -15.37 -10.53
C SER A 140 -0.02 -14.49 -9.53
N TYR A 141 0.18 -15.02 -8.34
CA TYR A 141 0.88 -14.34 -7.27
C TYR A 141 2.13 -15.08 -6.92
N ILE A 142 3.12 -14.33 -6.64
CA ILE A 142 4.39 -14.88 -6.22
C ILE A 142 4.53 -14.74 -4.72
#